data_e1d293b8aad6e61e564b74b25efcc412
#
_entry.id   e1d293b8aad6e61e564b74b25efcc412
#
_cell.length_a   1.000
_cell.length_b   1.000
_cell.length_c   1.000
_cell.angle_alpha   90.00
_cell.angle_beta   90.00
_cell.angle_gamma   90.00
#
_symmetry.space_group_name_H-M   'P 1'
#
loop_
_entity.id
_entity.type
_entity.pdbx_description
1 polymer ?
#
loop_
_entity_poly.entity_id
_entity_poly.type
_entity_poly.pdbx_seq_one_letter_code
_entity_poly.pdbx_strand_id
1 'polypeptide(L)'
;MNIKFLFLFSFCFSFFSCDKSDQIDRPNVILIMSDDLGHEAIGINGATEYNTPVLDSLAVNGINFNNAYSQPLCTPTRVKIMTGKPNYINYEYFTYLNPNEKTFGNLFQDNGYKTTVVGKWQLNGVQYDLENNQDLNRPYKNGFDEYCLWWLRERGERFANPSIVQNGKELDKDIDDYGPDIFSDYIVDFIEENKHDPFFIYYPMALVHDPFRPTPYSDDWKNRNDR
;
A
#
# COMPACT_ATOMS: atom_id res chain seq x y z
N MET A 1 -71.30 -51.39 7.96
CA MET A 1 -69.86 -51.55 8.07
C MET A 1 -69.21 -50.31 7.41
N ASN A 2 -68.99 -49.25 8.23
CA ASN A 2 -68.57 -47.95 7.73
C ASN A 2 -67.14 -47.71 8.15
N ILE A 3 -66.19 -47.67 7.18
CA ILE A 3 -64.80 -47.40 7.38
C ILE A 3 -64.61 -45.88 7.17
N LYS A 4 -64.28 -45.14 8.25
CA LYS A 4 -63.94 -43.71 8.19
C LYS A 4 -62.47 -43.62 7.85
N PHE A 5 -62.18 -43.04 6.72
CA PHE A 5 -60.79 -42.65 6.34
C PHE A 5 -60.41 -41.36 7.08
N LEU A 6 -59.37 -41.49 7.92
CA LEU A 6 -58.77 -40.36 8.62
C LEU A 6 -57.60 -39.83 7.78
N PHE A 7 -57.79 -38.65 7.14
CA PHE A 7 -56.69 -37.95 6.44
C PHE A 7 -55.82 -37.23 7.45
N LEU A 8 -54.62 -37.74 7.65
CA LEU A 8 -53.58 -37.05 8.45
C LEU A 8 -52.85 -36.03 7.56
N PHE A 9 -53.17 -34.75 7.74
CA PHE A 9 -52.49 -33.66 7.03
C PHE A 9 -51.16 -33.37 7.79
N SER A 10 -50.02 -33.88 7.27
CA SER A 10 -48.71 -33.61 7.78
C SER A 10 -48.28 -32.21 7.29
N PHE A 11 -48.32 -31.24 8.19
CA PHE A 11 -47.88 -29.85 7.95
C PHE A 11 -46.38 -29.79 8.15
N CYS A 12 -45.57 -29.93 7.05
CA CYS A 12 -44.15 -29.68 7.06
C CYS A 12 -43.89 -28.16 7.24
N PHE A 13 -43.60 -27.75 8.48
CA PHE A 13 -43.01 -26.43 8.76
C PHE A 13 -41.55 -26.47 8.31
N SER A 14 -41.28 -25.97 7.09
CA SER A 14 -39.91 -25.65 6.67
C SER A 14 -39.47 -24.41 7.46
N PHE A 15 -38.66 -24.61 8.49
CA PHE A 15 -37.93 -23.54 9.15
C PHE A 15 -36.89 -23.04 8.14
N PHE A 16 -37.21 -21.96 7.42
CA PHE A 16 -36.20 -21.14 6.81
C PHE A 16 -35.44 -20.45 7.95
N SER A 17 -34.37 -21.08 8.42
CA SER A 17 -33.34 -20.43 9.22
C SER A 17 -32.66 -19.45 8.29
N CYS A 18 -33.03 -18.20 8.39
CA CYS A 18 -32.25 -17.12 7.83
C CYS A 18 -31.03 -16.97 8.74
N ASP A 19 -29.96 -17.70 8.43
CA ASP A 19 -28.65 -17.42 8.97
C ASP A 19 -28.30 -16.00 8.51
N LYS A 20 -28.59 -15.00 9.36
CA LYS A 20 -27.85 -13.75 9.29
C LYS A 20 -26.43 -14.13 9.67
N SER A 21 -25.60 -14.47 8.68
CA SER A 21 -24.17 -14.35 8.86
C SER A 21 -23.94 -12.93 9.37
N ASP A 22 -23.48 -12.79 10.59
CA ASP A 22 -22.92 -11.52 11.07
C ASP A 22 -21.81 -11.17 10.08
N GLN A 23 -22.15 -10.38 9.09
CA GLN A 23 -21.17 -9.82 8.15
C GLN A 23 -20.30 -8.93 9.02
N ILE A 24 -19.16 -9.45 9.44
CA ILE A 24 -18.15 -8.66 10.13
C ILE A 24 -17.83 -7.52 9.18
N ASP A 25 -18.21 -6.31 9.58
CA ASP A 25 -17.89 -5.09 8.84
C ASP A 25 -16.37 -4.96 8.84
N ARG A 26 -15.74 -5.30 7.71
CA ARG A 26 -14.29 -5.26 7.54
C ARG A 26 -13.91 -3.86 7.07
N PRO A 27 -13.19 -3.09 7.89
CA PRO A 27 -12.80 -1.74 7.50
C PRO A 27 -11.81 -1.77 6.33
N ASN A 28 -11.89 -0.77 5.47
CA ASN A 28 -10.83 -0.48 4.52
C ASN A 28 -9.58 0.00 5.27
N VAL A 29 -8.41 -0.43 4.82
CA VAL A 29 -7.14 -0.09 5.47
C VAL A 29 -6.19 0.54 4.46
N ILE A 30 -5.71 1.74 4.77
CA ILE A 30 -4.70 2.45 3.98
C ILE A 30 -3.51 2.73 4.89
N LEU A 31 -2.37 2.11 4.60
CA LEU A 31 -1.12 2.34 5.30
C LEU A 31 -0.21 3.23 4.45
N ILE A 32 -0.02 4.47 4.88
CA ILE A 32 0.87 5.43 4.22
C ILE A 32 2.15 5.54 5.02
N MET A 33 3.29 5.39 4.35
CA MET A 33 4.62 5.56 4.95
C MET A 33 5.41 6.57 4.14
N SER A 34 5.69 7.73 4.70
CA SER A 34 6.58 8.72 4.10
C SER A 34 8.05 8.25 4.13
N ASP A 35 8.86 8.77 3.24
CA ASP A 35 10.29 8.47 3.12
C ASP A 35 11.09 9.71 3.54
N ASP A 36 11.90 9.57 4.60
CA ASP A 36 12.75 10.64 5.18
C ASP A 36 11.99 11.89 5.65
N LEU A 37 10.73 11.77 6.07
CA LEU A 37 9.98 12.86 6.68
C LEU A 37 10.34 12.99 8.16
N GLY A 38 10.86 14.15 8.55
CA GLY A 38 11.13 14.47 9.94
C GLY A 38 9.85 14.68 10.75
N HIS A 39 9.82 14.18 11.98
CA HIS A 39 8.71 14.38 12.90
C HIS A 39 8.39 15.87 13.11
N GLU A 40 9.42 16.72 13.15
CA GLU A 40 9.35 18.17 13.30
C GLU A 40 8.79 18.90 12.09
N ALA A 41 8.64 18.23 10.94
CA ALA A 41 8.08 18.82 9.73
C ALA A 41 6.55 18.77 9.66
N ILE A 42 5.88 18.21 10.67
CA ILE A 42 4.42 18.05 10.71
C ILE A 42 3.82 19.08 11.67
N GLY A 43 2.77 19.80 11.24
CA GLY A 43 2.16 20.90 11.99
C GLY A 43 1.70 20.51 13.39
N ILE A 44 1.00 19.38 13.55
CA ILE A 44 0.55 18.89 14.88
C ILE A 44 1.72 18.62 15.84
N ASN A 45 2.92 18.41 15.34
CA ASN A 45 4.14 18.21 16.13
C ASN A 45 4.92 19.51 16.36
N GLY A 46 4.39 20.66 15.92
CA GLY A 46 4.96 21.98 16.16
C GLY A 46 5.77 22.57 14.99
N ALA A 47 5.63 22.07 13.78
CA ALA A 47 6.24 22.67 12.61
C ALA A 47 5.79 24.12 12.42
N THR A 48 6.75 25.00 12.13
CA THR A 48 6.50 26.42 11.82
C THR A 48 6.79 26.79 10.37
N GLU A 49 7.61 25.98 9.71
CA GLU A 49 8.09 26.18 8.32
C GLU A 49 7.21 25.49 7.28
N TYR A 50 6.46 24.46 7.71
CA TYR A 50 5.67 23.62 6.82
C TYR A 50 4.21 23.60 7.23
N ASN A 51 3.32 23.56 6.24
CA ASN A 51 1.88 23.44 6.41
C ASN A 51 1.44 22.04 6.04
N THR A 52 0.89 21.29 7.02
CA THR A 52 0.40 19.93 6.83
C THR A 52 -1.08 19.77 7.25
N PRO A 53 -2.01 20.57 6.68
CA PRO A 53 -3.38 20.69 7.21
C PRO A 53 -4.16 19.36 7.15
N VAL A 54 -3.89 18.51 6.18
CA VAL A 54 -4.55 17.20 6.07
C VAL A 54 -4.05 16.23 7.13
N LEU A 55 -2.73 16.16 7.37
CA LEU A 55 -2.14 15.33 8.42
C LEU A 55 -2.57 15.81 9.80
N ASP A 56 -2.61 17.13 10.01
CA ASP A 56 -3.07 17.74 11.26
C ASP A 56 -4.54 17.42 11.53
N SER A 57 -5.37 17.48 10.48
CA SER A 57 -6.79 17.08 10.59
C SER A 57 -6.95 15.60 10.92
N LEU A 58 -6.17 14.72 10.31
CA LEU A 58 -6.17 13.29 10.63
C LEU A 58 -5.77 13.05 12.09
N ALA A 59 -4.73 13.73 12.57
CA ALA A 59 -4.26 13.60 13.94
C ALA A 59 -5.30 14.06 14.96
N VAL A 60 -6.04 15.15 14.68
CA VAL A 60 -7.09 15.69 15.56
C VAL A 60 -8.33 14.78 15.59
N ASN A 61 -8.68 14.16 14.47
CA ASN A 61 -9.88 13.32 14.36
C ASN A 61 -9.59 11.82 14.57
N GLY A 62 -8.33 11.45 14.78
CA GLY A 62 -7.88 10.08 14.97
C GLY A 62 -7.07 9.90 16.25
N ILE A 63 -6.04 9.06 16.16
CA ILE A 63 -5.10 8.78 17.24
C ILE A 63 -3.70 9.23 16.83
N ASN A 64 -3.09 10.11 17.58
CA ASN A 64 -1.69 10.50 17.42
C ASN A 64 -0.81 9.69 18.40
N PHE A 65 0.14 8.92 17.87
CA PHE A 65 1.07 8.10 18.64
C PHE A 65 2.34 8.90 18.95
N ASN A 66 2.53 9.33 20.17
CA ASN A 66 3.70 10.09 20.62
C ASN A 66 5.01 9.26 20.65
N ASN A 67 4.91 7.93 20.66
CA ASN A 67 6.03 7.01 20.79
C ASN A 67 5.98 5.94 19.69
N ALA A 68 6.10 6.35 18.43
CA ALA A 68 6.23 5.47 17.28
C ALA A 68 7.60 5.68 16.63
N TYR A 69 8.37 4.58 16.45
CA TYR A 69 9.76 4.65 15.98
C TYR A 69 9.97 3.78 14.75
N SER A 70 10.53 4.37 13.71
CA SER A 70 11.04 3.63 12.54
C SER A 70 12.46 3.11 12.81
N GLN A 71 12.98 2.31 11.88
CA GLN A 71 14.41 2.03 11.81
C GLN A 71 15.15 3.23 11.20
N PRO A 72 16.48 3.36 11.39
CA PRO A 72 17.25 4.49 10.85
C PRO A 72 17.26 4.59 9.32
N LEU A 73 16.95 3.49 8.60
CA LEU A 73 16.96 3.43 7.14
C LEU A 73 15.64 2.88 6.59
N CYS A 74 15.36 3.22 5.33
CA CYS A 74 14.12 2.86 4.63
C CYS A 74 13.92 1.34 4.46
N THR A 75 14.92 0.60 3.95
CA THR A 75 14.77 -0.85 3.73
C THR A 75 14.49 -1.63 5.02
N PRO A 76 15.28 -1.50 6.10
CA PRO A 76 14.98 -2.23 7.34
C PRO A 76 13.62 -1.85 7.95
N THR A 77 13.18 -0.59 7.82
CA THR A 77 11.83 -0.18 8.21
C THR A 77 10.77 -0.91 7.40
N ARG A 78 10.92 -0.97 6.06
CA ARG A 78 10.00 -1.65 5.15
C ARG A 78 9.92 -3.15 5.41
N VAL A 79 11.08 -3.82 5.56
CA VAL A 79 11.15 -5.24 5.91
C VAL A 79 10.44 -5.52 7.23
N LYS A 80 10.72 -4.71 8.27
CA LYS A 80 10.13 -4.87 9.59
C LYS A 80 8.61 -4.67 9.59
N ILE A 81 8.11 -3.60 8.95
CA ILE A 81 6.68 -3.30 8.94
C ILE A 81 5.90 -4.32 8.11
N MET A 82 6.44 -4.76 6.97
CA MET A 82 5.77 -5.73 6.11
C MET A 82 5.69 -7.11 6.75
N THR A 83 6.71 -7.53 7.49
CA THR A 83 6.79 -8.90 8.04
C THR A 83 6.38 -9.00 9.51
N GLY A 84 6.30 -7.86 10.22
CA GLY A 84 6.08 -7.84 11.67
C GLY A 84 7.23 -8.44 12.49
N LYS A 85 8.39 -8.70 11.88
CA LYS A 85 9.54 -9.34 12.52
C LYS A 85 10.64 -8.31 12.83
N PRO A 86 11.34 -8.47 13.94
CA PRO A 86 12.55 -7.69 14.21
C PRO A 86 13.64 -7.94 13.14
N ASN A 87 14.36 -6.90 12.74
CA ASN A 87 15.35 -7.00 11.65
C ASN A 87 16.51 -7.98 11.92
N TYR A 88 16.87 -8.23 13.17
CA TYR A 88 17.92 -9.23 13.49
C TYR A 88 17.49 -10.67 13.14
N ILE A 89 16.22 -10.89 12.79
CA ILE A 89 15.71 -12.20 12.36
C ILE A 89 15.76 -12.36 10.84
N ASN A 90 15.40 -11.31 10.08
CA ASN A 90 15.08 -11.46 8.65
C ASN A 90 15.61 -10.33 7.75
N TYR A 91 16.39 -9.39 8.26
CA TYR A 91 17.05 -8.40 7.43
C TYR A 91 18.39 -8.94 6.94
N GLU A 92 18.49 -9.14 5.62
CA GLU A 92 19.69 -9.72 5.00
C GLU A 92 20.53 -8.65 4.30
N TYR A 93 19.91 -7.88 3.38
CA TYR A 93 20.60 -6.87 2.58
C TYR A 93 19.77 -5.59 2.48
N PHE A 94 20.44 -4.48 2.25
CA PHE A 94 19.77 -3.25 1.86
C PHE A 94 19.10 -3.44 0.49
N THR A 95 17.90 -2.89 0.29
CA THR A 95 17.05 -3.07 -0.90
C THR A 95 16.51 -4.49 -1.13
N TYR A 96 16.48 -5.34 -0.12
CA TYR A 96 16.05 -6.72 -0.27
C TYR A 96 15.09 -7.16 0.83
N LEU A 97 14.05 -7.89 0.42
CA LEU A 97 13.19 -8.70 1.26
C LEU A 97 13.22 -10.14 0.73
N ASN A 98 13.49 -11.11 1.58
CA ASN A 98 13.48 -12.51 1.19
C ASN A 98 12.08 -12.91 0.65
N PRO A 99 12.01 -13.50 -0.57
CA PRO A 99 10.74 -13.84 -1.20
C PRO A 99 9.90 -14.89 -0.44
N ASN A 100 10.51 -15.61 0.48
CA ASN A 100 9.83 -16.61 1.29
C ASN A 100 9.19 -16.03 2.57
N GLU A 101 9.44 -14.75 2.84
CA GLU A 101 8.82 -14.07 3.98
C GLU A 101 7.32 -13.85 3.73
N LYS A 102 6.53 -14.20 4.74
CA LYS A 102 5.13 -13.80 4.79
C LYS A 102 5.02 -12.34 5.20
N THR A 103 4.18 -11.60 4.51
CA THR A 103 3.96 -10.17 4.76
C THR A 103 2.53 -9.89 5.20
N PHE A 104 2.27 -8.67 5.65
CA PHE A 104 0.89 -8.24 5.89
C PHE A 104 0.05 -8.28 4.60
N GLY A 105 0.64 -8.08 3.41
CA GLY A 105 -0.07 -8.25 2.14
C GLY A 105 -0.69 -9.64 2.01
N ASN A 106 0.11 -10.70 2.26
CA ASN A 106 -0.41 -12.06 2.30
C ASN A 106 -1.51 -12.23 3.35
N LEU A 107 -1.37 -11.61 4.53
CA LEU A 107 -2.38 -11.70 5.58
C LEU A 107 -3.71 -11.06 5.14
N PHE A 108 -3.68 -9.87 4.55
CA PHE A 108 -4.88 -9.22 4.05
C PHE A 108 -5.51 -10.00 2.89
N GLN A 109 -4.70 -10.46 1.93
CA GLN A 109 -5.16 -11.25 0.79
C GLN A 109 -5.81 -12.58 1.24
N ASP A 110 -5.15 -13.31 2.17
CA ASP A 110 -5.68 -14.56 2.75
C ASP A 110 -7.02 -14.34 3.49
N ASN A 111 -7.31 -13.11 3.93
CA ASN A 111 -8.57 -12.72 4.57
C ASN A 111 -9.56 -12.05 3.60
N GLY A 112 -9.34 -12.14 2.30
CA GLY A 112 -10.29 -11.71 1.26
C GLY A 112 -10.37 -10.20 1.05
N TYR A 113 -9.32 -9.45 1.38
CA TYR A 113 -9.16 -8.06 0.97
C TYR A 113 -8.64 -7.97 -0.46
N LYS A 114 -9.08 -6.94 -1.18
CA LYS A 114 -8.41 -6.46 -2.39
C LYS A 114 -7.15 -5.72 -1.98
N THR A 115 -6.00 -6.08 -2.52
CA THR A 115 -4.71 -5.59 -2.01
C THR A 115 -3.90 -4.90 -3.09
N THR A 116 -3.34 -3.74 -2.78
CA THR A 116 -2.40 -3.06 -3.67
C THR A 116 -1.22 -2.44 -2.91
N VAL A 117 -0.07 -2.35 -3.59
CA VAL A 117 1.10 -1.59 -3.13
C VAL A 117 1.49 -0.56 -4.19
N VAL A 118 1.67 0.69 -3.74
CA VAL A 118 1.87 1.82 -4.64
C VAL A 118 3.01 2.69 -4.13
N GLY A 119 3.97 3.06 -5.00
CA GLY A 119 5.07 3.94 -4.63
C GLY A 119 6.45 3.27 -4.63
N LYS A 120 7.27 3.51 -3.60
CA LYS A 120 8.65 3.02 -3.51
C LYS A 120 8.68 1.55 -3.07
N TRP A 121 9.10 0.64 -3.97
CA TRP A 121 9.28 -0.78 -3.61
C TRP A 121 10.60 -1.04 -2.90
N GLN A 122 11.71 -0.97 -3.63
CA GLN A 122 13.07 -1.10 -3.06
C GLN A 122 13.31 -2.41 -2.29
N LEU A 123 12.77 -3.53 -2.74
CA LEU A 123 12.83 -4.81 -2.01
C LEU A 123 13.25 -6.02 -2.87
N ASN A 124 13.66 -5.80 -4.14
CA ASN A 124 14.09 -6.87 -5.03
C ASN A 124 15.59 -7.19 -4.99
N GLY A 125 16.39 -6.42 -4.24
CA GLY A 125 17.84 -6.61 -4.20
C GLY A 125 18.57 -6.07 -5.42
N VAL A 126 17.98 -5.16 -6.16
CA VAL A 126 18.54 -4.57 -7.40
C VAL A 126 19.92 -3.95 -7.17
N GLN A 127 20.14 -3.33 -6.03
CA GLN A 127 21.41 -2.65 -5.71
C GLN A 127 22.61 -3.61 -5.64
N TYR A 128 22.37 -4.87 -5.33
CA TYR A 128 23.41 -5.90 -5.13
C TYR A 128 23.37 -6.99 -6.20
N ASP A 129 22.59 -6.77 -7.29
CA ASP A 129 22.40 -7.72 -8.37
C ASP A 129 22.06 -9.15 -7.85
N LEU A 130 21.22 -9.21 -6.83
CA LEU A 130 20.81 -10.48 -6.24
C LEU A 130 19.97 -11.30 -7.22
N GLU A 131 19.98 -12.61 -7.04
CA GLU A 131 19.18 -13.54 -7.86
C GLU A 131 17.71 -13.11 -7.89
N ASN A 132 17.12 -13.12 -9.07
CA ASN A 132 15.72 -12.70 -9.32
C ASN A 132 15.41 -11.22 -8.98
N ASN A 133 16.42 -10.35 -9.00
CA ASN A 133 16.24 -8.91 -8.79
C ASN A 133 15.35 -8.22 -9.84
N GLN A 134 15.12 -8.88 -11.00
CA GLN A 134 14.26 -8.44 -12.09
C GLN A 134 12.85 -9.08 -12.05
N ASP A 135 12.51 -9.83 -11.00
CA ASP A 135 11.22 -10.52 -10.89
C ASP A 135 10.07 -9.52 -10.64
N LEU A 136 9.31 -9.24 -11.69
CA LEU A 136 8.14 -8.36 -11.65
C LEU A 136 6.96 -8.98 -10.89
N ASN A 137 7.01 -10.29 -10.59
CA ASN A 137 5.97 -10.96 -9.80
C ASN A 137 6.20 -10.87 -8.29
N ARG A 138 7.26 -10.20 -7.87
CA ARG A 138 7.62 -10.06 -6.45
C ARG A 138 6.48 -9.47 -5.61
N PRO A 139 5.82 -8.37 -6.02
CA PRO A 139 4.69 -7.83 -5.24
C PRO A 139 3.53 -8.82 -5.12
N TYR A 140 3.21 -9.58 -6.16
CA TYR A 140 2.18 -10.63 -6.10
C TYR A 140 2.52 -11.74 -5.10
N LYS A 141 3.77 -12.20 -5.06
CA LYS A 141 4.26 -13.18 -4.07
C LYS A 141 4.16 -12.66 -2.63
N ASN A 142 4.28 -11.36 -2.46
CA ASN A 142 4.13 -10.69 -1.17
C ASN A 142 2.68 -10.28 -0.86
N GLY A 143 1.69 -10.85 -1.59
CA GLY A 143 0.27 -10.75 -1.26
C GLY A 143 -0.41 -9.48 -1.73
N PHE A 144 0.06 -8.88 -2.80
CA PHE A 144 -0.63 -7.76 -3.45
C PHE A 144 -1.23 -8.21 -4.78
N ASP A 145 -2.52 -7.96 -4.99
CA ASP A 145 -3.23 -8.32 -6.22
C ASP A 145 -2.81 -7.41 -7.38
N GLU A 146 -2.44 -6.16 -7.05
CA GLU A 146 -2.04 -5.14 -8.00
C GLU A 146 -0.91 -4.28 -7.46
N TYR A 147 -0.22 -3.55 -8.33
CA TYR A 147 0.81 -2.63 -7.92
C TYR A 147 1.13 -1.54 -8.95
N CYS A 148 1.61 -0.39 -8.45
CA CYS A 148 2.21 0.68 -9.24
C CYS A 148 3.48 1.16 -8.52
N LEU A 149 4.67 0.77 -9.01
CA LEU A 149 5.89 0.81 -8.21
C LEU A 149 7.08 1.45 -8.92
N TRP A 150 7.77 2.32 -8.19
CA TRP A 150 9.12 2.75 -8.47
C TRP A 150 10.14 1.82 -7.76
N TRP A 151 11.32 1.64 -8.37
CA TRP A 151 12.42 0.81 -7.86
C TRP A 151 12.05 -0.67 -7.64
N LEU A 152 11.26 -1.21 -8.56
CA LEU A 152 10.97 -2.64 -8.61
C LEU A 152 12.06 -3.40 -9.38
N ARG A 153 12.37 -2.96 -10.60
CA ARG A 153 13.34 -3.55 -11.50
C ARG A 153 14.65 -2.78 -11.56
N GLU A 154 14.56 -1.46 -11.58
CA GLU A 154 15.69 -0.53 -11.57
C GLU A 154 15.39 0.64 -10.65
N ARG A 155 16.42 1.38 -10.28
CA ARG A 155 16.22 2.58 -9.47
C ARG A 155 15.53 3.68 -10.30
N GLY A 156 16.12 4.09 -11.43
CA GLY A 156 15.60 5.15 -12.29
C GLY A 156 15.20 6.43 -11.58
N GLU A 157 14.57 7.34 -12.31
CA GLU A 157 14.00 8.57 -11.75
C GLU A 157 12.69 8.26 -11.01
N ARG A 158 12.37 9.07 -9.99
CA ARG A 158 11.21 8.85 -9.12
C ARG A 158 10.19 9.97 -9.15
N PHE A 159 10.64 11.18 -9.46
CA PHE A 159 9.81 12.38 -9.43
C PHE A 159 9.44 12.81 -10.84
N ALA A 160 10.31 13.47 -11.58
CA ALA A 160 10.08 13.83 -12.96
C ALA A 160 10.50 12.68 -13.89
N ASN A 161 9.74 12.42 -14.96
CA ASN A 161 10.03 11.35 -15.90
C ASN A 161 10.28 9.99 -15.21
N PRO A 162 9.36 9.51 -14.34
CA PRO A 162 9.64 8.45 -13.40
C PRO A 162 9.74 7.08 -14.07
N SER A 163 10.61 6.21 -13.51
CA SER A 163 10.71 4.80 -13.91
C SER A 163 9.74 3.96 -13.09
N ILE A 164 8.52 3.76 -13.58
CA ILE A 164 7.44 3.08 -12.89
C ILE A 164 7.05 1.80 -13.62
N VAL A 165 6.83 0.73 -12.86
CA VAL A 165 6.22 -0.52 -13.32
C VAL A 165 4.85 -0.66 -12.69
N GLN A 166 3.82 -0.83 -13.53
CA GLN A 166 2.46 -1.06 -13.11
C GLN A 166 1.99 -2.44 -13.59
N ASN A 167 1.63 -3.32 -12.66
CA ASN A 167 1.07 -4.64 -12.94
C ASN A 167 1.87 -5.44 -14.00
N GLY A 168 3.21 -5.45 -13.88
CA GLY A 168 4.11 -6.16 -14.76
C GLY A 168 4.51 -5.43 -16.04
N LYS A 169 4.07 -4.19 -16.25
CA LYS A 169 4.41 -3.38 -17.42
C LYS A 169 5.09 -2.08 -17.01
N GLU A 170 6.18 -1.74 -17.68
CA GLU A 170 6.76 -0.40 -17.56
C GLU A 170 5.80 0.62 -18.17
N LEU A 171 5.58 1.71 -17.46
CA LEU A 171 4.84 2.84 -17.99
C LEU A 171 5.70 3.60 -19.00
N ASP A 172 5.07 4.10 -20.05
CA ASP A 172 5.69 5.03 -20.96
C ASP A 172 6.10 6.29 -20.18
N LYS A 173 7.30 6.78 -20.45
CA LYS A 173 7.86 7.93 -19.76
C LYS A 173 7.54 9.22 -20.54
N ASP A 174 6.95 10.18 -19.85
CA ASP A 174 6.84 11.56 -20.33
C ASP A 174 7.66 12.47 -19.43
N ILE A 175 8.35 13.45 -20.04
CA ILE A 175 9.24 14.36 -19.32
C ILE A 175 8.49 15.24 -18.34
N ASP A 176 7.20 15.46 -18.54
CA ASP A 176 6.34 16.25 -17.67
C ASP A 176 5.55 15.40 -16.68
N ASP A 177 5.67 14.08 -16.73
CA ASP A 177 5.09 13.18 -15.74
C ASP A 177 5.74 13.36 -14.36
N TYR A 178 4.90 13.33 -13.32
CA TYR A 178 5.33 13.42 -11.94
C TYR A 178 4.92 12.16 -11.16
N GLY A 179 5.91 11.40 -10.69
CA GLY A 179 5.69 10.12 -10.04
C GLY A 179 4.69 10.13 -8.88
N PRO A 180 4.77 11.08 -7.93
CA PRO A 180 3.80 11.18 -6.85
C PRO A 180 2.36 11.37 -7.30
N ASP A 181 2.09 12.09 -8.40
CA ASP A 181 0.75 12.25 -8.96
C ASP A 181 0.27 10.91 -9.56
N ILE A 182 1.13 10.24 -10.34
CA ILE A 182 0.82 8.90 -10.89
C ILE A 182 0.44 7.92 -9.78
N PHE A 183 1.17 7.92 -8.66
CA PHE A 183 0.86 7.06 -7.53
C PHE A 183 -0.46 7.43 -6.86
N SER A 184 -0.73 8.72 -6.68
CA SER A 184 -1.96 9.20 -6.05
C SER A 184 -3.18 8.90 -6.91
N ASP A 185 -3.09 9.12 -8.23
CA ASP A 185 -4.15 8.83 -9.18
C ASP A 185 -4.45 7.33 -9.22
N TYR A 186 -3.41 6.48 -9.26
CA TYR A 186 -3.58 5.03 -9.19
C TYR A 186 -4.31 4.58 -7.91
N ILE A 187 -3.99 5.19 -6.76
CA ILE A 187 -4.66 4.89 -5.49
C ILE A 187 -6.15 5.27 -5.55
N VAL A 188 -6.46 6.43 -6.11
CA VAL A 188 -7.85 6.90 -6.25
C VAL A 188 -8.64 5.97 -7.17
N ASP A 189 -8.07 5.59 -8.31
CA ASP A 189 -8.70 4.64 -9.24
C ASP A 189 -8.94 3.28 -8.57
N PHE A 190 -7.95 2.74 -7.87
CA PHE A 190 -8.09 1.49 -7.13
C PHE A 190 -9.21 1.55 -6.07
N ILE A 191 -9.33 2.66 -5.34
CA ILE A 191 -10.42 2.87 -4.37
C ILE A 191 -11.77 2.88 -5.06
N GLU A 192 -11.91 3.60 -6.16
CA GLU A 192 -13.18 3.69 -6.91
C GLU A 192 -13.61 2.33 -7.48
N GLU A 193 -12.66 1.54 -7.98
CA GLU A 193 -12.91 0.21 -8.52
C GLU A 193 -13.30 -0.80 -7.44
N ASN A 194 -12.75 -0.66 -6.23
CA ASN A 194 -12.91 -1.63 -5.15
C ASN A 194 -13.76 -1.14 -3.96
N LYS A 195 -14.47 -0.01 -4.08
CA LYS A 195 -15.23 0.63 -2.98
C LYS A 195 -16.33 -0.23 -2.34
N HIS A 196 -16.73 -1.33 -2.98
CA HIS A 196 -17.76 -2.25 -2.49
C HIS A 196 -17.19 -3.50 -1.81
N ASP A 197 -15.88 -3.68 -1.85
CA ASP A 197 -15.15 -4.76 -1.23
C ASP A 197 -14.20 -4.21 -0.15
N PRO A 198 -13.86 -4.99 0.88
CA PRO A 198 -12.80 -4.58 1.79
C PRO A 198 -11.46 -4.53 1.05
N PHE A 199 -10.73 -3.43 1.19
CA PHE A 199 -9.45 -3.26 0.54
C PHE A 199 -8.33 -2.86 1.51
N PHE A 200 -7.11 -3.22 1.12
CA PHE A 200 -5.87 -2.84 1.78
C PHE A 200 -4.93 -2.17 0.77
N ILE A 201 -4.50 -0.97 1.09
CA ILE A 201 -3.52 -0.20 0.32
C ILE A 201 -2.27 0.00 1.16
N TYR A 202 -1.11 -0.41 0.65
CA TYR A 202 0.18 -0.01 1.19
C TYR A 202 0.82 1.05 0.28
N TYR A 203 0.94 2.27 0.78
CA TYR A 203 1.55 3.39 0.07
C TYR A 203 2.89 3.80 0.70
N PRO A 204 3.98 3.09 0.41
CA PRO A 204 5.32 3.54 0.75
C PRO A 204 5.72 4.66 -0.23
N MET A 205 5.59 5.91 0.19
CA MET A 205 5.88 7.08 -0.62
C MET A 205 7.36 7.14 -1.03
N ALA A 206 7.65 7.81 -2.14
CA ALA A 206 9.00 8.26 -2.49
C ALA A 206 9.31 9.66 -1.92
N LEU A 207 8.28 10.41 -1.56
CA LEU A 207 8.38 11.71 -0.89
C LEU A 207 8.59 11.50 0.63
N VAL A 208 9.35 12.33 1.29
CA VAL A 208 10.00 13.58 0.81
C VAL A 208 11.51 13.40 0.61
N HIS A 209 11.97 12.18 0.37
CA HIS A 209 13.38 11.82 0.21
C HIS A 209 14.04 12.61 -0.93
N ASP A 210 15.33 12.93 -0.79
CA ASP A 210 16.11 13.56 -1.87
C ASP A 210 16.06 12.76 -3.20
N PRO A 211 16.33 13.37 -4.37
CA PRO A 211 16.69 14.75 -4.59
C PRO A 211 15.49 15.70 -4.44
N PHE A 212 15.72 16.86 -3.81
CA PHE A 212 14.70 17.89 -3.70
C PHE A 212 14.53 18.57 -5.06
N ARG A 213 13.40 18.31 -5.70
CA ARG A 213 13.09 18.77 -7.06
C ARG A 213 11.87 19.69 -7.04
N PRO A 214 11.76 20.61 -8.00
CA PRO A 214 10.52 21.32 -8.23
C PRO A 214 9.36 20.36 -8.45
N THR A 215 8.15 20.74 -8.07
CA THR A 215 6.92 20.01 -8.34
C THR A 215 6.18 20.65 -9.51
N PRO A 216 5.22 19.97 -10.17
CA PRO A 216 4.41 20.54 -11.25
C PRO A 216 3.69 21.85 -10.87
N TYR A 217 3.50 22.06 -9.56
CA TYR A 217 2.84 23.26 -9.00
C TYR A 217 3.78 24.41 -8.68
N SER A 218 5.10 24.25 -8.92
CA SER A 218 6.09 25.30 -8.72
C SER A 218 6.47 25.97 -10.06
N ASP A 219 6.80 27.26 -10.00
CA ASP A 219 7.21 28.05 -11.17
C ASP A 219 8.47 27.47 -11.85
N ASP A 220 9.31 26.79 -11.08
CA ASP A 220 10.58 26.22 -11.54
C ASP A 220 10.42 24.86 -12.25
N TRP A 221 9.21 24.26 -12.26
CA TRP A 221 9.00 22.95 -12.88
C TRP A 221 9.43 22.87 -14.34
N LYS A 222 9.07 23.88 -15.12
CA LYS A 222 9.39 23.92 -16.56
C LYS A 222 10.86 24.19 -16.85
N ASN A 223 11.58 24.74 -15.88
CA ASN A 223 12.99 25.13 -16.00
C ASN A 223 13.95 24.21 -15.24
N ARG A 224 13.46 23.07 -14.73
CA ARG A 224 14.28 22.10 -14.01
C ARG A 224 15.37 21.49 -14.89
N ASN A 225 16.53 21.19 -14.28
CA ASN A 225 17.73 20.73 -15.01
C ASN A 225 17.66 19.31 -15.57
N ASP A 226 16.64 18.54 -15.20
CA ASP A 226 16.40 17.16 -15.60
C ASP A 226 15.32 17.02 -16.69
N ARG A 227 15.00 18.11 -17.36
CA ARG A 227 14.05 18.16 -18.46
C ARG A 227 14.68 17.85 -19.81
#